data_8d8e1939287e6568685f14c3bde05f24
#
_entry.id   8d8e1939287e6568685f14c3bde05f24
#
_cell.length_a   1.000
_cell.length_b   1.000
_cell.length_c   1.000
_cell.angle_alpha   90.00
_cell.angle_beta   90.00
_cell.angle_gamma   90.00
#
_symmetry.space_group_name_H-M   'P 1'
#
loop_
_entity.id
_entity.type
_entity.pdbx_description
1 polymer ?
#
loop_
_entity_poly.entity_id
_entity_poly.type
_entity_poly.pdbx_seq_one_letter_code
_entity_poly.pdbx_strand_id
1 'polypeptide(L)' 'MKRRERTRQLIELGGLVAKAGLIDLTDDDRAVIFGILVDAAASLRSEGRDKALLLWWRRGTRAFQALAPDREPA' A
#
# COMPACT_ATOMS: atom_id res chain seq x y z
N MET A 1 -24.84 -1.71 2.86
CA MET A 1 -24.24 -1.05 2.21
C MET A 1 -23.00 -0.69 2.62
N LYS A 2 -22.80 -0.04 3.62
CA LYS A 2 -21.54 0.33 3.98
C LYS A 2 -20.64 -0.84 4.18
N ARG A 3 -21.16 -1.92 4.65
CA ARG A 3 -20.35 -3.07 4.88
C ARG A 3 -19.81 -3.63 3.60
N ARG A 4 -20.56 -3.68 2.53
CA ARG A 4 -20.07 -4.17 1.31
C ARG A 4 -19.05 -3.29 0.72
N GLU A 5 -19.25 -1.97 0.78
CA GLU A 5 -18.28 -1.06 0.26
C GLU A 5 -16.98 -1.16 1.02
N ARG A 6 -17.07 -1.34 2.34
CA ARG A 6 -15.88 -1.44 3.13
C ARG A 6 -15.10 -2.70 2.77
N THR A 7 -15.79 -3.80 2.54
CA THR A 7 -15.13 -5.03 2.19
C THR A 7 -14.41 -4.90 0.85
N ARG A 8 -15.07 -4.26 -0.12
CA ARG A 8 -14.44 -4.09 -1.41
C ARG A 8 -13.19 -3.23 -1.29
N GLN A 9 -13.25 -2.16 -0.50
CA GLN A 9 -12.11 -1.30 -0.33
C GLN A 9 -10.97 -2.06 0.32
N LEU A 10 -11.26 -2.91 1.28
CA LEU A 10 -10.20 -3.66 1.95
C LEU A 10 -9.57 -4.69 1.01
N ILE A 11 -10.34 -5.26 0.11
CA ILE A 11 -9.79 -6.18 -0.86
C ILE A 11 -8.87 -5.43 -1.82
N GLU A 12 -9.27 -4.25 -2.24
CA GLU A 12 -8.43 -3.47 -3.14
C GLU A 12 -7.15 -3.04 -2.44
N LEU A 13 -7.24 -2.62 -1.19
CA LEU A 13 -6.05 -2.22 -0.46
C LEU A 13 -5.14 -3.41 -0.21
N GLY A 14 -5.71 -4.59 0.03
CA GLY A 14 -4.91 -5.78 0.17
C GLY A 14 -4.16 -6.11 -1.10
N GLY A 15 -4.78 -5.83 -2.25
CA GLY A 15 -4.11 -6.05 -3.52
C GLY A 15 -2.89 -5.19 -3.70
N LEU A 16 -2.85 -4.02 -3.05
CA LEU A 16 -1.70 -3.15 -3.15
C LEU A 16 -0.49 -3.76 -2.44
N VAL A 17 -0.71 -4.53 -1.40
CA VAL A 17 0.38 -5.19 -0.69
C VAL A 17 1.04 -6.17 -1.65
N ALA A 18 0.25 -6.89 -2.43
CA ALA A 18 0.79 -7.82 -3.41
C ALA A 18 1.52 -7.08 -4.51
N LYS A 19 0.95 -5.97 -5.00
CA LYS A 19 1.58 -5.21 -6.07
C LYS A 19 2.88 -4.58 -5.63
N ALA A 20 3.00 -4.28 -4.35
CA ALA A 20 4.24 -3.71 -3.83
C ALA A 20 5.33 -4.77 -3.74
N GLY A 21 4.99 -6.04 -3.93
CA GLY A 21 5.98 -7.10 -3.88
C GLY A 21 6.22 -7.64 -2.49
N LEU A 22 5.48 -7.18 -1.51
CA LEU A 22 5.74 -7.58 -0.14
C LEU A 22 5.41 -9.04 0.13
N ILE A 23 4.43 -9.58 -0.56
CA ILE A 23 4.06 -10.95 -0.32
C ILE A 23 5.20 -11.87 -0.75
N ASP A 24 5.74 -11.63 -1.93
CA ASP A 24 6.84 -12.47 -2.40
C ASP A 24 8.11 -12.22 -1.61
N LEU A 25 8.39 -10.98 -1.29
CA LEU A 25 9.63 -10.67 -0.59
C LEU A 25 9.67 -11.19 0.84
N THR A 26 8.50 -11.42 1.44
CA THR A 26 8.44 -11.91 2.80
C THR A 26 8.03 -13.36 2.87
N ASP A 27 7.91 -14.03 1.72
CA ASP A 27 7.50 -15.43 1.68
C ASP A 27 6.15 -15.61 2.35
N ASP A 28 5.24 -14.68 2.14
CA ASP A 28 3.90 -14.76 2.68
C ASP A 28 3.87 -14.72 4.20
N ASP A 29 4.91 -14.22 4.82
CA ASP A 29 4.95 -14.20 6.28
C ASP A 29 4.06 -13.07 6.80
N ARG A 30 2.93 -13.43 7.38
CA ARG A 30 1.96 -12.44 7.84
C ARG A 30 2.50 -11.57 8.95
N ALA A 31 3.30 -12.12 9.82
CA ALA A 31 3.83 -11.34 10.93
C ALA A 31 4.77 -10.26 10.41
N VAL A 32 5.58 -10.60 9.40
CA VAL A 32 6.49 -9.63 8.84
C VAL A 32 5.72 -8.54 8.13
N ILE A 33 4.73 -8.91 7.32
CA ILE A 33 3.93 -7.92 6.60
C ILE A 33 3.21 -7.02 7.59
N PHE A 34 2.62 -7.59 8.62
CA PHE A 34 1.91 -6.79 9.60
C PHE A 34 2.86 -5.86 10.33
N GLY A 35 4.08 -6.34 10.62
CA GLY A 35 5.08 -5.50 11.27
C GLY A 35 5.44 -4.29 10.45
N ILE A 36 5.58 -4.46 9.13
CA ILE A 36 5.87 -3.35 8.25
C ILE A 36 4.74 -2.33 8.33
N LEU A 37 3.50 -2.80 8.32
CA LEU A 37 2.36 -1.90 8.35
C LEU A 37 2.23 -1.20 9.71
N VAL A 38 2.56 -1.91 10.77
CA VAL A 38 2.53 -1.32 12.11
C VAL A 38 3.56 -0.20 12.21
N ASP A 39 4.75 -0.41 11.62
CA ASP A 39 5.76 0.61 11.63
C ASP A 39 5.32 1.82 10.82
N ALA A 40 4.70 1.58 9.68
CA ALA A 40 4.21 2.69 8.86
C ALA A 40 3.14 3.48 9.64
N ALA A 41 2.26 2.77 10.32
CA ALA A 41 1.22 3.44 11.09
C ALA A 41 1.83 4.27 12.22
N ALA A 42 2.89 3.77 12.84
CA ALA A 42 3.55 4.50 13.90
C ALA A 42 4.14 5.81 13.38
N SER A 43 4.73 5.78 12.18
CA SER A 43 5.26 7.00 11.57
C SER A 43 4.15 8.01 11.33
N LEU A 44 2.97 7.52 10.96
CA LEU A 44 1.86 8.42 10.67
C LEU A 44 1.20 8.95 11.94
N ARG A 45 1.57 8.43 13.11
CA ARG A 45 1.07 8.96 14.36
C ARG A 45 2.09 9.87 15.00
N SER A 46 3.25 10.03 14.38
CA SER A 46 4.31 10.83 14.97
C SER A 46 4.32 12.22 14.36
N GLU A 47 5.26 13.04 14.79
CA GLU A 47 5.36 14.37 14.26
C GLU A 47 5.80 14.37 12.82
N GLY A 48 6.36 13.29 12.33
CA GLY A 48 6.79 13.21 10.95
C GLY A 48 5.67 12.83 10.00
N ARG A 49 4.41 12.82 10.47
CA ARG A 49 3.31 12.39 9.66
C ARG A 49 3.21 13.09 8.30
N ASP A 50 3.28 14.42 8.29
CA ASP A 50 3.06 15.15 7.05
C ASP A 50 4.15 14.84 6.03
N LYS A 51 5.39 14.71 6.47
CA LYS A 51 6.46 14.39 5.57
C LYS A 51 6.31 12.98 5.06
N ALA A 52 5.92 12.06 5.92
CA ALA A 52 5.75 10.67 5.54
C ALA A 52 4.62 10.54 4.51
N LEU A 53 3.51 11.24 4.73
CA LEU A 53 2.40 11.17 3.81
C LEU A 53 2.80 11.68 2.43
N LEU A 54 3.54 12.78 2.39
CA LEU A 54 3.96 13.34 1.12
C LEU A 54 4.93 12.41 0.41
N LEU A 55 5.90 11.90 1.13
CA LEU A 55 6.89 11.01 0.56
C LEU A 55 6.23 9.75 0.01
N TRP A 56 5.36 9.15 0.79
CA TRP A 56 4.73 7.92 0.37
C TRP A 56 3.73 8.14 -0.75
N TRP A 57 3.08 9.30 -0.76
CA TRP A 57 2.18 9.62 -1.85
C TRP A 57 2.97 9.72 -3.16
N ARG A 58 4.12 10.35 -3.12
CA ARG A 58 4.94 10.47 -4.31
C ARG A 58 5.44 9.12 -4.81
N ARG A 59 5.90 8.31 -3.89
CA ARG A 59 6.41 6.99 -4.25
C ARG A 59 5.30 6.10 -4.78
N GLY A 60 4.16 6.13 -4.15
CA GLY A 60 3.04 5.31 -4.57
C GLY A 60 2.54 5.72 -5.94
N THR A 61 2.45 7.03 -6.18
CA THR A 61 1.99 7.51 -7.46
C THR A 61 2.96 7.09 -8.56
N ARG A 62 4.24 7.19 -8.28
CA ARG A 62 5.23 6.80 -9.27
C ARG A 62 5.16 5.29 -9.53
N ALA A 63 4.96 4.51 -8.48
CA ALA A 63 4.89 3.06 -8.64
C ALA A 63 3.67 2.67 -9.46
N PHE A 64 2.56 3.36 -9.26
CA PHE A 64 1.38 3.06 -10.07
C PHE A 64 1.63 3.39 -11.53
N GLN A 65 2.34 4.46 -11.81
CA GLN A 65 2.65 4.82 -13.17
C GLN A 65 3.54 3.76 -13.81
N ALA A 66 4.43 3.20 -13.04
CA ALA A 66 5.31 2.17 -13.56
C ALA A 66 4.55 0.88 -13.86
N LEU A 67 3.47 0.63 -13.11
CA LEU A 67 2.72 -0.58 -13.35
C LEU A 67 1.74 -0.42 -14.49
N ALA A 68 1.40 0.79 -14.80
CA ALA A 68 0.42 1.01 -15.80
C ALA A 68 0.82 1.28 -17.20
N PRO A 69 2.03 1.24 -17.56
CA PRO A 69 2.40 1.61 -18.89
C PRO A 69 1.68 0.82 -19.90
N ASP A 70 1.41 -0.34 -19.62
CA ASP A 70 0.86 -1.08 -20.56
C ASP A 70 -0.51 -0.76 -20.77
N ARG A 71 -1.20 -0.22 -19.98
CA ARG A 71 -2.46 -0.04 -20.22
C ARG A 71 -2.72 1.01 -21.02
N GLU A 72 -1.96 1.71 -21.23
CA GLU A 72 -2.12 2.77 -21.95
C GLU A 72 -2.28 2.68 -23.25
N PRO A 73 -1.86 2.18 -23.89
CA PRO A 73 -1.83 2.12 -25.19
C PRO A 73 -2.97 2.56 -25.70
N ALA A 74 -3.65 2.50 -25.37
CA ALA A 74 -4.73 2.91 -25.89
C ALA A 74 -4.67 3.77 -26.79
#